data_f5c34ce3259a170e30e2efa97982aa4c
#
_entry.id   f5c34ce3259a170e30e2efa97982aa4c
#
_cell.length_a   1.000
_cell.length_b   1.000
_cell.length_c   1.000
_cell.angle_alpha   90.00
_cell.angle_beta   90.00
_cell.angle_gamma   90.00
#
_symmetry.space_group_name_H-M   'P 1'
#
loop_
_entity.id
_entity.type
_entity.pdbx_description
1 polymer ?
#
loop_
_entity_poly.entity_id
_entity_poly.type
_entity_poly.pdbx_seq_one_letter_code
_entity_poly.pdbx_strand_id
1 'polypeptide(L)'
;MAISAVLPLKACGSYDVNDLKRAHILFTSLSTFMAPGLISELFIVVPEQEVELVKQEYARWQALNIIVLSEDELLPEFKRYPKMRGWRKQQLVKIAIADKVANEFYLTLDADVVCLKPLTEQQLIVDGKALLQYEQRAQHPKWWRSSARLLGISPDIGPKGVGMTVTPALMSRTISQQLMQQLTPKAANQNWVDGLCSLHNPSDPRNWWIGRYLKLKWTEYSLYYLCALKLDMLHKFHVIAGTETVPQLLLIHDSHPYEHWQVADSFAPENPGLFCVVGSKTRLPPKQVFERLAPFIQQQPDPSLALLFEPVQ
;
A
#
# COMPACT_ATOMS: atom_id res chain seq x y z
N MET A 1 -0.15 3.64 20.82
CA MET A 1 -1.10 4.27 19.83
C MET A 1 -1.45 3.21 18.81
N ALA A 2 -2.73 3.00 18.54
CA ALA A 2 -3.12 2.11 17.45
C ALA A 2 -2.97 2.81 16.09
N ILE A 3 -2.83 2.03 15.04
CA ILE A 3 -2.86 2.50 13.65
C ILE A 3 -4.03 1.85 12.91
N SER A 4 -4.43 2.44 11.81
CA SER A 4 -5.33 1.81 10.82
C SER A 4 -4.50 1.10 9.76
N ALA A 5 -5.12 0.28 8.91
CA ALA A 5 -4.46 -0.28 7.73
C ALA A 5 -5.41 -0.29 6.53
N VAL A 6 -4.85 -0.31 5.32
CA VAL A 6 -5.62 -0.44 4.08
C VAL A 6 -4.97 -1.42 3.12
N LEU A 7 -5.77 -2.29 2.57
CA LEU A 7 -5.43 -3.26 1.54
C LEU A 7 -6.40 -3.09 0.34
N PRO A 8 -6.02 -2.36 -0.70
CA PRO A 8 -6.75 -2.41 -1.97
C PRO A 8 -6.58 -3.80 -2.59
N LEU A 9 -7.68 -4.48 -2.89
CA LEU A 9 -7.67 -5.86 -3.35
C LEU A 9 -8.55 -6.04 -4.58
N LYS A 10 -8.19 -6.98 -5.43
CA LYS A 10 -9.05 -7.55 -6.46
C LYS A 10 -8.85 -9.07 -6.44
N ALA A 11 -9.95 -9.83 -6.50
CA ALA A 11 -9.90 -11.28 -6.37
C ALA A 11 -8.94 -11.94 -7.36
N CYS A 12 -8.96 -11.49 -8.63
CA CYS A 12 -7.94 -11.85 -9.62
C CYS A 12 -7.07 -10.61 -9.88
N GLY A 13 -5.86 -10.59 -9.32
CA GLY A 13 -4.93 -9.48 -9.38
C GLY A 13 -4.16 -9.40 -10.71
N SER A 14 -3.02 -8.71 -10.65
CA SER A 14 -2.12 -8.59 -11.80
C SER A 14 -1.49 -9.94 -12.16
N TYR A 15 -1.25 -10.15 -13.44
CA TYR A 15 -0.61 -11.38 -13.97
C TYR A 15 -1.38 -12.68 -13.71
N ASP A 16 -2.72 -12.60 -13.58
CA ASP A 16 -3.61 -13.75 -13.31
C ASP A 16 -3.30 -14.48 -11.99
N VAL A 17 -2.67 -13.78 -11.05
CA VAL A 17 -2.43 -14.30 -9.70
C VAL A 17 -3.67 -14.07 -8.84
N ASN A 18 -4.05 -15.08 -8.07
CA ASN A 18 -5.18 -15.00 -7.15
C ASN A 18 -4.78 -14.22 -5.88
N ASP A 19 -4.99 -12.91 -5.90
CA ASP A 19 -4.65 -12.02 -4.78
C ASP A 19 -5.59 -12.26 -3.58
N LEU A 20 -6.81 -12.77 -3.79
CA LEU A 20 -7.71 -13.18 -2.70
C LEU A 20 -7.06 -14.27 -1.84
N LYS A 21 -6.49 -15.29 -2.49
CA LYS A 21 -5.78 -16.36 -1.78
C LYS A 21 -4.44 -15.88 -1.21
N ARG A 22 -3.74 -15.01 -1.92
CA ARG A 22 -2.45 -14.46 -1.48
C ARG A 22 -2.57 -13.66 -0.19
N ALA A 23 -3.65 -12.90 0.00
CA ALA A 23 -3.88 -12.14 1.21
C ALA A 23 -3.98 -13.01 2.48
N HIS A 24 -4.31 -14.30 2.39
CA HIS A 24 -4.24 -15.20 3.54
C HIS A 24 -2.80 -15.37 4.07
N ILE A 25 -1.79 -15.27 3.21
CA ILE A 25 -0.37 -15.32 3.63
C ILE A 25 -0.05 -14.06 4.45
N LEU A 26 -0.46 -12.89 3.96
CA LEU A 26 -0.35 -11.63 4.70
C LEU A 26 -1.05 -11.74 6.06
N PHE A 27 -2.30 -12.18 6.10
CA PHE A 27 -3.07 -12.28 7.35
C PHE A 27 -2.49 -13.30 8.33
N THR A 28 -1.99 -14.43 7.84
CA THR A 28 -1.26 -15.41 8.67
C THR A 28 -0.05 -14.76 9.31
N SER A 29 0.78 -14.07 8.54
CA SER A 29 1.98 -13.41 9.05
C SER A 29 1.66 -12.27 10.02
N LEU A 30 0.64 -11.45 9.75
CA LEU A 30 0.18 -10.41 10.67
C LEU A 30 -0.35 -11.02 11.97
N SER A 31 -1.17 -12.07 11.90
CA SER A 31 -1.71 -12.74 13.10
C SER A 31 -0.63 -13.37 13.96
N THR A 32 0.49 -13.79 13.35
CA THR A 32 1.63 -14.38 14.06
C THR A 32 2.50 -13.34 14.75
N PHE A 33 2.77 -12.23 14.08
CA PHE A 33 3.81 -11.30 14.50
C PHE A 33 3.29 -9.98 15.05
N MET A 34 2.06 -9.58 14.73
CA MET A 34 1.54 -8.30 15.15
C MET A 34 1.12 -8.31 16.62
N ALA A 35 1.53 -7.29 17.37
CA ALA A 35 1.05 -7.09 18.74
C ALA A 35 -0.48 -6.87 18.75
N PRO A 36 -1.20 -7.47 19.71
CA PRO A 36 -2.65 -7.30 19.82
C PRO A 36 -3.05 -5.81 19.89
N GLY A 37 -4.04 -5.42 19.06
CA GLY A 37 -4.57 -4.06 19.04
C GLY A 37 -3.68 -3.02 18.34
N LEU A 38 -2.54 -3.39 17.77
CA LEU A 38 -1.70 -2.47 17.00
C LEU A 38 -2.45 -1.92 15.79
N ILE A 39 -3.05 -2.79 14.98
CA ILE A 39 -3.97 -2.40 13.91
C ILE A 39 -5.39 -2.48 14.49
N SER A 40 -6.02 -1.31 14.72
CA SER A 40 -7.38 -1.26 15.27
C SER A 40 -8.46 -1.51 14.24
N GLU A 41 -8.15 -1.32 12.97
CA GLU A 41 -9.06 -1.52 11.83
C GLU A 41 -8.23 -1.77 10.55
N LEU A 42 -8.63 -2.80 9.80
CA LEU A 42 -8.03 -3.14 8.51
C LEU A 42 -9.10 -3.00 7.42
N PHE A 43 -9.02 -1.92 6.65
CA PHE A 43 -9.89 -1.71 5.50
C PHE A 43 -9.43 -2.54 4.31
N ILE A 44 -10.30 -3.37 3.77
CA ILE A 44 -10.09 -4.06 2.50
C ILE A 44 -11.02 -3.44 1.47
N VAL A 45 -10.45 -2.77 0.47
CA VAL A 45 -11.21 -2.05 -0.55
C VAL A 45 -11.19 -2.83 -1.85
N VAL A 46 -12.37 -3.23 -2.32
CA VAL A 46 -12.56 -4.14 -3.46
C VAL A 46 -13.58 -3.60 -4.46
N PRO A 47 -13.59 -4.09 -5.72
CA PRO A 47 -14.70 -3.82 -6.64
C PRO A 47 -16.04 -4.22 -6.02
N GLU A 48 -17.12 -3.45 -6.28
CA GLU A 48 -18.45 -3.64 -5.70
C GLU A 48 -18.94 -5.08 -5.78
N GLN A 49 -18.75 -5.73 -6.93
CA GLN A 49 -19.19 -7.12 -7.15
C GLN A 49 -18.39 -8.17 -6.37
N GLU A 50 -17.28 -7.81 -5.75
CA GLU A 50 -16.42 -8.72 -4.97
C GLU A 50 -16.62 -8.59 -3.45
N VAL A 51 -17.43 -7.62 -2.98
CA VAL A 51 -17.61 -7.32 -1.55
C VAL A 51 -18.07 -8.55 -0.76
N GLU A 52 -19.13 -9.21 -1.19
CA GLU A 52 -19.68 -10.35 -0.47
C GLU A 52 -18.75 -11.58 -0.52
N LEU A 53 -18.08 -11.80 -1.65
CA LEU A 53 -17.06 -12.84 -1.79
C LEU A 53 -15.92 -12.62 -0.75
N VAL A 54 -15.43 -11.40 -0.66
CA VAL A 54 -14.31 -11.07 0.24
C VAL A 54 -14.72 -11.14 1.71
N LYS A 55 -15.94 -10.70 2.07
CA LYS A 55 -16.47 -10.86 3.43
C LYS A 55 -16.55 -12.32 3.85
N GLN A 56 -17.02 -13.19 2.96
CA GLN A 56 -17.11 -14.63 3.23
C GLN A 56 -15.74 -15.28 3.34
N GLU A 57 -14.85 -15.00 2.39
CA GLU A 57 -13.50 -15.56 2.35
C GLU A 57 -12.68 -15.21 3.60
N TYR A 58 -12.84 -13.98 4.11
CA TYR A 58 -12.03 -13.49 5.23
C TYR A 58 -12.72 -13.53 6.59
N ALA A 59 -13.91 -14.12 6.68
CA ALA A 59 -14.69 -14.23 7.93
C ALA A 59 -13.93 -14.91 9.08
N ARG A 60 -12.94 -15.78 8.78
CA ARG A 60 -12.09 -16.44 9.79
C ARG A 60 -11.12 -15.50 10.50
N TRP A 61 -10.75 -14.35 9.89
CA TRP A 61 -9.72 -13.45 10.38
C TRP A 61 -10.26 -12.37 11.34
N GLN A 62 -11.12 -12.78 12.29
CA GLN A 62 -11.83 -11.88 13.21
C GLN A 62 -10.88 -11.01 14.04
N ALA A 63 -9.70 -11.55 14.42
CA ALA A 63 -8.70 -10.83 15.22
C ALA A 63 -8.10 -9.61 14.49
N LEU A 64 -8.21 -9.54 13.16
CA LEU A 64 -7.66 -8.43 12.36
C LEU A 64 -8.64 -7.25 12.20
N ASN A 65 -9.86 -7.33 12.77
CA ASN A 65 -10.89 -6.30 12.63
C ASN A 65 -11.04 -5.80 11.18
N ILE A 66 -11.32 -6.74 10.26
CA ILE A 66 -11.44 -6.45 8.83
C ILE A 66 -12.76 -5.74 8.55
N ILE A 67 -12.67 -4.61 7.84
CA ILE A 67 -13.80 -3.82 7.32
C ILE A 67 -13.71 -3.84 5.79
N VAL A 68 -14.67 -4.50 5.14
CA VAL A 68 -14.71 -4.57 3.67
C VAL A 68 -15.55 -3.43 3.13
N LEU A 69 -14.94 -2.61 2.27
CA LEU A 69 -15.59 -1.51 1.55
C LEU A 69 -15.55 -1.76 0.06
N SER A 70 -16.55 -1.26 -0.66
CA SER A 70 -16.45 -1.21 -2.12
C SER A 70 -15.63 0.00 -2.60
N GLU A 71 -15.00 -0.15 -3.78
CA GLU A 71 -14.37 0.98 -4.47
C GLU A 71 -15.36 2.13 -4.70
N ASP A 72 -16.61 1.81 -5.00
CA ASP A 72 -17.66 2.78 -5.31
C ASP A 72 -18.22 3.48 -4.06
N GLU A 73 -18.17 2.82 -2.88
CA GLU A 73 -18.49 3.43 -1.60
C GLU A 73 -17.43 4.43 -1.15
N LEU A 74 -16.17 4.10 -1.38
CA LEU A 74 -15.05 4.98 -1.03
C LEU A 74 -14.87 6.10 -2.05
N LEU A 75 -14.98 5.79 -3.34
CA LEU A 75 -14.71 6.68 -4.47
C LEU A 75 -15.79 6.55 -5.56
N PRO A 76 -16.98 7.13 -5.35
CA PRO A 76 -18.11 7.02 -6.29
C PRO A 76 -17.78 7.56 -7.70
N GLU A 77 -16.75 8.39 -7.81
CA GLU A 77 -16.24 8.89 -9.10
C GLU A 77 -15.77 7.79 -10.03
N PHE A 78 -15.35 6.63 -9.52
CA PHE A 78 -14.88 5.53 -10.35
C PHE A 78 -15.93 5.03 -11.36
N LYS A 79 -17.21 5.21 -11.06
CA LYS A 79 -18.31 4.92 -12.01
C LYS A 79 -18.20 5.70 -13.32
N ARG A 80 -17.62 6.91 -13.26
CA ARG A 80 -17.38 7.74 -14.46
C ARG A 80 -16.15 7.30 -15.27
N TYR A 81 -15.29 6.42 -14.67
CA TYR A 81 -14.02 5.99 -15.26
C TYR A 81 -13.87 4.46 -15.32
N PRO A 82 -14.82 3.72 -15.92
CA PRO A 82 -14.86 2.25 -15.86
C PRO A 82 -13.65 1.57 -16.53
N LYS A 83 -12.94 2.27 -17.43
CA LYS A 83 -11.75 1.77 -18.12
C LYS A 83 -10.44 2.05 -17.38
N MET A 84 -10.51 2.61 -16.16
CA MET A 84 -9.31 2.84 -15.36
C MET A 84 -8.69 1.52 -14.92
N ARG A 85 -7.37 1.42 -15.06
CA ARG A 85 -6.62 0.22 -14.66
C ARG A 85 -6.63 0.05 -13.13
N GLY A 86 -6.78 -1.18 -12.65
CA GLY A 86 -6.80 -1.51 -11.23
C GLY A 86 -5.61 -0.94 -10.44
N TRP A 87 -4.40 -1.03 -10.99
CA TRP A 87 -3.21 -0.43 -10.36
C TRP A 87 -3.34 1.09 -10.09
N ARG A 88 -4.07 1.84 -10.95
CA ARG A 88 -4.35 3.26 -10.72
C ARG A 88 -5.41 3.48 -9.65
N LYS A 89 -6.43 2.64 -9.63
CA LYS A 89 -7.46 2.68 -8.61
C LYS A 89 -6.87 2.44 -7.22
N GLN A 90 -6.00 1.43 -7.07
CA GLN A 90 -5.33 1.13 -5.81
C GLN A 90 -4.59 2.34 -5.22
N GLN A 91 -3.90 3.12 -6.06
CA GLN A 91 -3.20 4.33 -5.61
C GLN A 91 -4.16 5.40 -5.08
N LEU A 92 -5.30 5.60 -5.76
CA LEU A 92 -6.34 6.53 -5.29
C LEU A 92 -6.97 6.05 -3.99
N VAL A 93 -7.25 4.76 -3.87
CA VAL A 93 -7.79 4.14 -2.64
C VAL A 93 -6.86 4.38 -1.46
N LYS A 94 -5.55 4.18 -1.61
CA LYS A 94 -4.55 4.40 -0.55
C LYS A 94 -4.48 5.84 -0.06
N ILE A 95 -4.84 6.82 -0.90
CA ILE A 95 -4.97 8.23 -0.50
C ILE A 95 -6.34 8.49 0.12
N ALA A 96 -7.42 8.06 -0.54
CA ALA A 96 -8.81 8.37 -0.17
C ALA A 96 -9.22 7.77 1.18
N ILE A 97 -8.63 6.64 1.57
CA ILE A 97 -8.96 5.97 2.84
C ILE A 97 -8.70 6.88 4.05
N ALA A 98 -7.88 7.92 3.89
CA ALA A 98 -7.64 8.92 4.93
C ALA A 98 -8.92 9.61 5.46
N ASP A 99 -10.01 9.61 4.70
CA ASP A 99 -11.31 10.14 5.15
C ASP A 99 -12.14 9.12 5.95
N LYS A 100 -11.71 7.85 5.98
CA LYS A 100 -12.42 6.77 6.69
C LYS A 100 -11.68 6.29 7.95
N VAL A 101 -10.34 6.31 7.95
CA VAL A 101 -9.53 5.82 9.06
C VAL A 101 -9.71 6.67 10.33
N ALA A 102 -9.82 6.00 11.47
CA ALA A 102 -9.95 6.66 12.77
C ALA A 102 -8.62 7.21 13.30
N ASN A 103 -7.51 6.52 13.00
CA ASN A 103 -6.18 6.87 13.52
C ASN A 103 -5.47 7.90 12.65
N GLU A 104 -4.50 8.61 13.25
CA GLU A 104 -3.66 9.57 12.51
C GLU A 104 -2.75 8.86 11.51
N PHE A 105 -2.28 7.66 11.84
CA PHE A 105 -1.42 6.90 10.94
C PHE A 105 -2.09 5.63 10.44
N TYR A 106 -1.86 5.32 9.19
CA TYR A 106 -2.33 4.08 8.59
C TYR A 106 -1.26 3.42 7.74
N LEU A 107 -1.21 2.09 7.83
CA LEU A 107 -0.30 1.23 7.07
C LEU A 107 -0.96 0.86 5.74
N THR A 108 -0.28 1.14 4.64
CA THR A 108 -0.71 0.68 3.32
C THR A 108 -0.12 -0.69 3.03
N LEU A 109 -0.96 -1.60 2.55
CA LEU A 109 -0.61 -2.99 2.28
C LEU A 109 -0.98 -3.36 0.83
N ASP A 110 -0.28 -4.35 0.30
CA ASP A 110 -0.63 -5.10 -0.91
C ASP A 110 -0.72 -6.60 -0.54
N ALA A 111 -1.45 -7.40 -1.31
CA ALA A 111 -1.71 -8.81 -0.99
C ALA A 111 -0.45 -9.69 -0.95
N ASP A 112 0.65 -9.21 -1.51
CA ASP A 112 1.94 -9.89 -1.58
C ASP A 112 2.95 -9.46 -0.48
N VAL A 113 2.51 -8.69 0.50
CA VAL A 113 3.29 -8.30 1.68
C VAL A 113 3.29 -9.43 2.71
N VAL A 114 4.44 -9.65 3.34
CA VAL A 114 4.62 -10.63 4.43
C VAL A 114 5.28 -9.93 5.61
N CYS A 115 4.69 -10.05 6.81
CA CYS A 115 5.31 -9.63 8.06
C CYS A 115 6.34 -10.67 8.49
N LEU A 116 7.56 -10.23 8.86
CA LEU A 116 8.72 -11.11 9.07
C LEU A 116 9.05 -11.35 10.55
N LYS A 117 8.64 -10.46 11.43
CA LYS A 117 9.04 -10.48 12.85
C LYS A 117 8.04 -9.72 13.71
N PRO A 118 8.15 -9.82 15.05
CA PRO A 118 7.28 -9.10 15.96
C PRO A 118 7.12 -7.63 15.56
N LEU A 119 5.87 -7.21 15.40
CA LEU A 119 5.48 -5.88 14.98
C LEU A 119 4.78 -5.16 16.13
N THR A 120 5.40 -4.13 16.63
CA THR A 120 4.92 -3.35 17.78
C THR A 120 4.80 -1.87 17.43
N GLU A 121 4.08 -1.13 18.28
CA GLU A 121 3.97 0.32 18.13
C GLU A 121 5.33 1.01 18.06
N GLN A 122 6.25 0.67 18.96
CA GLN A 122 7.56 1.31 19.07
C GLN A 122 8.44 1.17 17.83
N GLN A 123 8.17 0.16 17.02
CA GLN A 123 8.87 -0.03 15.75
C GLN A 123 8.29 0.84 14.61
N LEU A 124 7.03 1.20 14.71
CA LEU A 124 6.33 1.95 13.65
C LEU A 124 6.14 3.43 13.99
N ILE A 125 5.98 3.74 15.27
CA ILE A 125 5.71 5.10 15.77
C ILE A 125 6.77 5.45 16.82
N VAL A 126 7.61 6.42 16.51
CA VAL A 126 8.68 6.91 17.39
C VAL A 126 8.38 8.37 17.75
N ASP A 127 8.28 8.67 19.03
CA ASP A 127 7.94 10.01 19.54
C ASP A 127 6.69 10.62 18.89
N GLY A 128 5.66 9.79 18.69
CA GLY A 128 4.39 10.20 18.07
C GLY A 128 4.45 10.44 16.57
N LYS A 129 5.53 10.04 15.88
CA LYS A 129 5.73 10.18 14.45
C LYS A 129 5.91 8.81 13.79
N ALA A 130 5.33 8.65 12.60
CA ALA A 130 5.45 7.40 11.86
C ALA A 130 6.81 7.26 11.18
N LEU A 131 7.34 6.04 11.15
CA LEU A 131 8.53 5.72 10.38
C LEU A 131 8.28 5.96 8.89
N LEU A 132 9.28 6.54 8.23
CA LEU A 132 9.35 6.70 6.79
C LEU A 132 10.71 6.22 6.31
N GLN A 133 10.73 5.26 5.39
CA GLN A 133 11.95 4.76 4.76
C GLN A 133 12.22 5.49 3.46
N TYR A 134 13.47 5.87 3.23
CA TYR A 134 13.90 6.45 1.97
C TYR A 134 14.25 5.39 0.92
N GLU A 135 13.96 5.73 -0.33
CA GLU A 135 14.50 5.06 -1.52
C GLU A 135 15.09 6.08 -2.49
N GLN A 136 15.90 5.60 -3.44
CA GLN A 136 16.52 6.46 -4.45
C GLN A 136 15.50 6.85 -5.53
N ARG A 137 15.25 8.16 -5.73
CA ARG A 137 14.36 8.68 -6.80
C ARG A 137 14.81 8.24 -8.20
N ALA A 138 16.12 7.95 -8.36
CA ALA A 138 16.69 7.48 -9.61
C ALA A 138 16.13 6.13 -10.07
N GLN A 139 15.58 5.30 -9.18
CA GLN A 139 14.91 4.04 -9.56
C GLN A 139 13.65 4.32 -10.39
N HIS A 140 12.91 5.37 -10.06
CA HIS A 140 11.65 5.72 -10.71
C HIS A 140 11.52 7.22 -11.02
N PRO A 141 12.42 7.83 -11.80
CA PRO A 141 12.50 9.29 -11.95
C PRO A 141 11.25 9.91 -12.57
N LYS A 142 10.49 9.12 -13.35
CA LYS A 142 9.24 9.58 -13.96
C LYS A 142 8.12 9.79 -12.93
N TRP A 143 8.10 9.01 -11.85
CA TRP A 143 7.10 9.15 -10.79
C TRP A 143 7.25 10.51 -10.09
N TRP A 144 8.46 10.84 -9.70
CA TRP A 144 8.79 12.09 -9.00
C TRP A 144 8.52 13.31 -9.86
N ARG A 145 8.96 13.30 -11.11
CA ARG A 145 8.72 14.41 -12.04
C ARG A 145 7.24 14.64 -12.34
N SER A 146 6.47 13.57 -12.50
CA SER A 146 5.02 13.68 -12.78
C SER A 146 4.25 14.19 -11.56
N SER A 147 4.56 13.67 -10.37
CA SER A 147 3.94 14.12 -9.12
C SER A 147 4.27 15.59 -8.81
N ALA A 148 5.52 16.01 -8.99
CA ALA A 148 5.91 17.39 -8.83
C ALA A 148 5.15 18.34 -9.76
N ARG A 149 4.96 17.96 -11.03
CA ARG A 149 4.14 18.74 -11.98
C ARG A 149 2.67 18.83 -11.58
N LEU A 150 2.10 17.76 -11.02
CA LEU A 150 0.72 17.78 -10.53
C LEU A 150 0.57 18.73 -9.34
N LEU A 151 1.57 18.78 -8.47
CA LEU A 151 1.58 19.66 -7.29
C LEU A 151 2.09 21.06 -7.58
N GLY A 152 2.59 21.36 -8.80
CA GLY A 152 3.11 22.66 -9.18
C GLY A 152 4.41 23.05 -8.44
N ILE A 153 5.31 22.08 -8.22
CA ILE A 153 6.58 22.28 -7.51
C ILE A 153 7.78 21.72 -8.28
N SER A 154 8.99 22.05 -7.84
CA SER A 154 10.22 21.42 -8.36
C SER A 154 10.28 19.93 -7.98
N PRO A 155 10.69 19.03 -8.88
CA PRO A 155 10.94 17.63 -8.54
C PRO A 155 12.14 17.45 -7.61
N ASP A 156 12.98 18.48 -7.44
CA ASP A 156 14.21 18.44 -6.63
C ASP A 156 13.99 18.95 -5.20
N ILE A 157 12.74 19.23 -4.81
CA ILE A 157 12.40 19.64 -3.43
C ILE A 157 12.79 18.55 -2.42
N GLY A 158 13.30 18.98 -1.26
CA GLY A 158 13.68 18.11 -0.14
C GLY A 158 15.10 17.52 -0.25
N PRO A 159 15.41 16.43 0.47
CA PRO A 159 16.71 15.80 0.47
C PRO A 159 17.10 15.30 -0.92
N LYS A 160 18.37 15.49 -1.28
CA LYS A 160 18.87 15.22 -2.63
C LYS A 160 18.75 13.75 -3.00
N GLY A 161 18.04 13.48 -4.10
CA GLY A 161 18.00 12.17 -4.73
C GLY A 161 17.15 11.11 -4.02
N VAL A 162 16.60 11.40 -2.84
CA VAL A 162 15.80 10.44 -2.07
C VAL A 162 14.33 10.82 -1.99
N GLY A 163 13.49 9.83 -1.82
CA GLY A 163 12.06 9.94 -1.63
C GLY A 163 11.53 8.81 -0.75
N MET A 164 10.24 8.78 -0.52
CA MET A 164 9.58 7.73 0.26
C MET A 164 9.54 6.42 -0.54
N THR A 165 9.81 5.30 0.15
CA THR A 165 9.65 3.95 -0.40
C THR A 165 8.18 3.62 -0.70
N VAL A 166 7.96 2.47 -1.34
CA VAL A 166 6.63 1.96 -1.70
C VAL A 166 6.02 1.06 -0.61
N THR A 167 4.97 0.31 -0.92
CA THR A 167 4.27 -0.61 -0.01
C THR A 167 5.20 -1.70 0.58
N PRO A 168 5.12 -2.00 1.90
CA PRO A 168 4.27 -1.33 2.89
C PRO A 168 4.84 0.02 3.33
N ALA A 169 3.98 0.97 3.63
CA ALA A 169 4.39 2.28 4.08
C ALA A 169 3.35 2.88 5.04
N LEU A 170 3.84 3.62 6.03
CA LEU A 170 2.98 4.39 6.93
C LEU A 170 2.68 5.76 6.32
N MET A 171 1.41 6.11 6.29
CA MET A 171 0.93 7.41 5.84
C MET A 171 0.17 8.11 6.98
N SER A 172 0.26 9.44 7.01
CA SER A 172 -0.51 10.30 7.91
C SER A 172 -1.84 10.64 7.25
N ARG A 173 -2.94 10.49 8.01
CA ARG A 173 -4.27 10.92 7.62
C ARG A 173 -4.28 12.41 7.26
N THR A 174 -3.69 13.23 8.10
CA THR A 174 -3.63 14.68 7.92
C THR A 174 -2.90 15.07 6.63
N ILE A 175 -1.73 14.47 6.34
CA ILE A 175 -1.00 14.74 5.08
C ILE A 175 -1.81 14.28 3.87
N SER A 176 -2.45 13.11 3.93
CA SER A 176 -3.27 12.59 2.83
C SER A 176 -4.48 13.47 2.54
N GLN A 177 -5.14 13.99 3.57
CA GLN A 177 -6.23 14.95 3.43
C GLN A 177 -5.75 16.28 2.82
N GLN A 178 -4.59 16.79 3.24
CA GLN A 178 -3.97 17.96 2.60
C GLN A 178 -3.61 17.69 1.14
N LEU A 179 -3.11 16.50 0.82
CA LEU A 179 -2.83 16.11 -0.56
C LEU A 179 -4.10 16.15 -1.42
N MET A 180 -5.21 15.59 -0.94
CA MET A 180 -6.49 15.65 -1.66
C MET A 180 -6.93 17.10 -1.94
N GLN A 181 -6.77 17.99 -0.97
CA GLN A 181 -7.05 19.43 -1.13
C GLN A 181 -6.13 20.07 -2.18
N GLN A 182 -4.81 19.77 -2.14
CA GLN A 182 -3.84 20.33 -3.11
C GLN A 182 -4.08 19.83 -4.54
N LEU A 183 -4.62 18.63 -4.71
CA LEU A 183 -4.93 18.04 -6.01
C LEU A 183 -6.31 18.45 -6.55
N THR A 184 -7.17 19.02 -5.70
CA THR A 184 -8.50 19.51 -6.13
C THR A 184 -8.35 20.70 -7.07
N PRO A 185 -8.87 20.62 -8.31
CA PRO A 185 -8.80 21.70 -9.26
C PRO A 185 -9.51 22.96 -8.73
N LYS A 186 -8.95 24.13 -9.00
CA LYS A 186 -9.59 25.42 -8.64
C LYS A 186 -10.83 25.73 -9.48
N ALA A 187 -11.01 25.07 -10.62
CA ALA A 187 -12.17 25.21 -11.48
C ALA A 187 -13.37 24.44 -10.90
N ALA A 188 -14.54 25.06 -10.93
CA ALA A 188 -15.77 24.52 -10.34
C ALA A 188 -16.14 23.14 -10.86
N ASN A 189 -16.71 22.32 -9.98
CA ASN A 189 -17.33 21.01 -10.20
C ASN A 189 -16.40 19.80 -10.47
N GLN A 190 -15.11 19.88 -10.20
CA GLN A 190 -14.23 18.72 -10.24
C GLN A 190 -13.51 18.56 -8.90
N ASN A 191 -13.55 17.35 -8.33
CA ASN A 191 -12.73 17.00 -7.17
C ASN A 191 -11.36 16.45 -7.60
N TRP A 192 -10.51 16.14 -6.63
CA TRP A 192 -9.17 15.64 -6.86
C TRP A 192 -9.16 14.29 -7.60
N VAL A 193 -10.18 13.43 -7.37
CA VAL A 193 -10.33 12.13 -8.04
C VAL A 193 -10.56 12.32 -9.52
N ASP A 194 -11.52 13.18 -9.89
CA ASP A 194 -11.78 13.53 -11.30
C ASP A 194 -10.53 14.11 -11.98
N GLY A 195 -9.80 14.97 -11.26
CA GLY A 195 -8.56 15.55 -11.74
C GLY A 195 -7.53 14.49 -12.14
N LEU A 196 -7.32 13.48 -11.29
CA LEU A 196 -6.37 12.41 -11.57
C LEU A 196 -6.92 11.37 -12.55
N CYS A 197 -8.19 10.95 -12.39
CA CYS A 197 -8.82 9.96 -13.27
C CYS A 197 -8.91 10.43 -14.71
N SER A 198 -9.26 11.69 -14.93
CA SER A 198 -9.34 12.26 -16.28
C SER A 198 -8.02 12.22 -17.05
N LEU A 199 -6.87 12.25 -16.35
CA LEU A 199 -5.56 12.09 -16.98
C LEU A 199 -5.38 10.72 -17.65
N HIS A 200 -6.06 9.70 -17.14
CA HIS A 200 -5.94 8.31 -17.59
C HIS A 200 -7.12 7.86 -18.45
N ASN A 201 -8.06 8.76 -18.78
CA ASN A 201 -9.19 8.43 -19.64
C ASN A 201 -8.78 8.48 -21.11
N PRO A 202 -8.60 7.33 -21.79
CA PRO A 202 -8.16 7.29 -23.19
C PRO A 202 -9.23 7.82 -24.15
N SER A 203 -10.49 7.86 -23.72
CA SER A 203 -11.62 8.32 -24.55
C SER A 203 -11.77 9.84 -24.57
N ASP A 204 -10.98 10.59 -23.78
CA ASP A 204 -11.00 12.04 -23.76
C ASP A 204 -9.96 12.61 -24.74
N PRO A 205 -10.34 13.25 -25.86
CA PRO A 205 -9.41 13.84 -26.82
C PRO A 205 -8.44 14.86 -26.18
N ARG A 206 -8.84 15.49 -25.07
CA ARG A 206 -7.98 16.39 -24.32
C ARG A 206 -6.77 15.67 -23.71
N ASN A 207 -6.78 14.33 -23.61
CA ASN A 207 -5.67 13.52 -23.14
C ASN A 207 -4.57 13.31 -24.18
N TRP A 208 -4.80 13.66 -25.43
CA TRP A 208 -3.85 13.48 -26.53
C TRP A 208 -2.79 14.58 -26.58
N TRP A 209 -2.87 15.54 -25.67
CA TRP A 209 -1.90 16.62 -25.61
C TRP A 209 -0.65 16.21 -24.79
N ILE A 210 0.54 16.47 -25.34
CA ILE A 210 1.85 16.09 -24.78
C ILE A 210 2.05 16.51 -23.31
N GLY A 211 1.61 17.73 -22.95
CA GLY A 211 1.72 18.24 -21.57
C GLY A 211 0.99 17.37 -20.54
N ARG A 212 -0.08 16.72 -20.95
CA ARG A 212 -0.84 15.79 -20.11
C ARG A 212 -0.12 14.46 -19.94
N TYR A 213 0.54 13.98 -21.00
CA TYR A 213 1.37 12.78 -20.98
C TYR A 213 2.48 12.85 -19.93
N LEU A 214 3.01 14.05 -19.69
CA LEU A 214 4.04 14.31 -18.68
C LEU A 214 3.56 14.18 -17.23
N LYS A 215 2.25 14.11 -16.99
CA LYS A 215 1.62 13.96 -15.67
C LYS A 215 1.13 12.55 -15.37
N LEU A 216 1.34 11.58 -16.26
CA LEU A 216 0.71 10.25 -16.17
C LEU A 216 1.42 9.26 -15.24
N LYS A 217 2.66 9.50 -14.88
CA LYS A 217 3.51 8.53 -14.15
C LYS A 217 3.64 8.85 -12.65
N TRP A 218 2.62 9.42 -12.04
CA TRP A 218 2.58 9.64 -10.59
C TRP A 218 2.31 8.35 -9.81
N THR A 219 2.65 8.34 -8.52
CA THR A 219 2.23 7.33 -7.54
C THR A 219 1.70 8.01 -6.28
N GLU A 220 0.91 7.28 -5.48
CA GLU A 220 0.43 7.74 -4.19
C GLU A 220 1.58 8.21 -3.28
N TYR A 221 2.66 7.43 -3.22
CA TYR A 221 3.81 7.74 -2.36
C TYR A 221 4.59 8.96 -2.83
N SER A 222 4.80 9.10 -4.14
CA SER A 222 5.49 10.29 -4.67
C SER A 222 4.64 11.55 -4.53
N LEU A 223 3.32 11.48 -4.68
CA LEU A 223 2.41 12.59 -4.42
C LEU A 223 2.40 12.96 -2.93
N TYR A 224 2.23 11.95 -2.06
CA TYR A 224 2.20 12.13 -0.61
C TYR A 224 3.47 12.79 -0.08
N TYR A 225 4.62 12.22 -0.41
CA TYR A 225 5.91 12.72 0.04
C TYR A 225 6.19 14.15 -0.43
N LEU A 226 5.95 14.43 -1.70
CA LEU A 226 6.16 15.77 -2.26
C LEU A 226 5.16 16.79 -1.69
N CYS A 227 3.92 16.39 -1.40
CA CYS A 227 2.95 17.22 -0.70
C CYS A 227 3.40 17.53 0.72
N ALA A 228 3.89 16.53 1.46
CA ALA A 228 4.41 16.70 2.82
C ALA A 228 5.58 17.69 2.87
N LEU A 229 6.48 17.62 1.89
CA LEU A 229 7.58 18.59 1.75
C LEU A 229 7.09 19.99 1.39
N LYS A 230 6.17 20.10 0.42
CA LYS A 230 5.59 21.36 -0.02
C LYS A 230 4.97 22.16 1.13
N LEU A 231 4.33 21.45 2.06
CA LEU A 231 3.59 22.02 3.19
C LEU A 231 4.39 22.06 4.50
N ASP A 232 5.67 21.70 4.47
CA ASP A 232 6.53 21.60 5.67
C ASP A 232 5.93 20.71 6.76
N MET A 233 5.36 19.57 6.34
CA MET A 233 4.70 18.60 7.24
C MET A 233 5.51 17.34 7.45
N LEU A 234 6.51 17.03 6.60
CA LEU A 234 7.20 15.74 6.61
C LEU A 234 7.74 15.42 8.02
N HIS A 235 8.56 16.29 8.58
CA HIS A 235 9.19 16.07 9.89
C HIS A 235 8.28 16.30 11.10
N LYS A 236 7.06 16.79 10.88
CA LYS A 236 6.03 16.89 11.93
C LYS A 236 5.35 15.55 12.17
N PHE A 237 5.19 14.75 11.10
CA PHE A 237 4.48 13.48 11.13
C PHE A 237 5.38 12.26 10.93
N HIS A 238 6.60 12.44 10.43
CA HIS A 238 7.49 11.32 10.14
C HIS A 238 8.88 11.49 10.74
N VAL A 239 9.46 10.34 11.12
CA VAL A 239 10.89 10.15 11.37
C VAL A 239 11.46 9.24 10.30
N ILE A 240 12.73 9.45 9.95
CA ILE A 240 13.39 8.67 8.90
C ILE A 240 13.96 7.40 9.49
N ALA A 241 13.57 6.25 8.92
CA ALA A 241 14.08 4.94 9.30
C ALA A 241 15.56 4.76 8.95
N GLY A 242 16.24 3.90 9.70
CA GLY A 242 17.65 3.56 9.45
C GLY A 242 18.67 4.56 9.99
N THR A 243 18.26 5.45 10.91
CA THR A 243 19.20 6.24 11.71
C THR A 243 19.62 5.46 12.97
N GLU A 244 20.70 5.88 13.65
CA GLU A 244 21.21 5.16 14.84
C GLU A 244 20.18 4.96 15.94
N THR A 245 19.25 5.89 16.08
CA THR A 245 18.22 5.89 17.15
C THR A 245 16.85 5.47 16.69
N VAL A 246 16.64 5.21 15.38
CA VAL A 246 15.33 4.91 14.81
C VAL A 246 15.33 3.55 14.13
N PRO A 247 14.39 2.66 14.46
CA PRO A 247 14.27 1.35 13.81
C PRO A 247 14.12 1.49 12.29
N GLN A 248 14.63 0.52 11.56
CA GLN A 248 14.47 0.48 10.12
C GLN A 248 13.19 -0.29 9.75
N LEU A 249 12.24 0.40 9.15
CA LEU A 249 11.10 -0.20 8.45
C LEU A 249 11.57 -0.48 7.02
N LEU A 250 11.97 -1.70 6.73
CA LEU A 250 12.59 -2.06 5.47
C LEU A 250 11.74 -3.05 4.69
N LEU A 251 11.51 -2.73 3.43
CA LEU A 251 11.21 -3.73 2.42
C LEU A 251 12.50 -4.44 2.06
N ILE A 252 12.55 -5.75 2.24
CA ILE A 252 13.73 -6.53 1.89
C ILE A 252 13.92 -6.50 0.38
N HIS A 253 12.82 -6.70 -0.37
CA HIS A 253 12.77 -6.58 -1.81
C HIS A 253 11.35 -6.25 -2.27
N ASP A 254 11.22 -5.47 -3.32
CA ASP A 254 9.94 -5.18 -3.96
C ASP A 254 9.34 -6.41 -4.63
N SER A 255 10.20 -7.25 -5.19
CA SER A 255 9.83 -8.48 -5.88
C SER A 255 11.00 -9.44 -5.77
N HIS A 256 10.90 -10.42 -4.92
CA HIS A 256 11.94 -11.45 -4.86
C HIS A 256 11.97 -12.26 -6.15
N PRO A 257 13.15 -12.43 -6.77
CA PRO A 257 13.37 -13.51 -7.73
C PRO A 257 13.31 -14.82 -6.94
N TYR A 258 12.16 -15.49 -7.00
CA TYR A 258 11.81 -16.60 -6.12
C TYR A 258 12.81 -17.76 -6.15
N GLU A 259 13.42 -18.03 -7.31
CA GLU A 259 14.40 -19.12 -7.45
C GLU A 259 15.66 -18.90 -6.60
N HIS A 260 16.00 -17.65 -6.35
CA HIS A 260 17.20 -17.27 -5.59
C HIS A 260 16.89 -16.78 -4.17
N TRP A 261 15.59 -16.70 -3.80
CA TRP A 261 15.19 -16.22 -2.50
C TRP A 261 15.40 -17.28 -1.42
N GLN A 262 16.30 -16.99 -0.50
CA GLN A 262 16.49 -17.78 0.72
C GLN A 262 15.53 -17.25 1.79
N VAL A 263 14.39 -17.94 1.95
CA VAL A 263 13.33 -17.51 2.86
C VAL A 263 13.83 -17.34 4.29
N ALA A 264 14.70 -18.27 4.75
CA ALA A 264 15.29 -18.20 6.09
C ALA A 264 16.04 -16.90 6.37
N ASP A 265 16.73 -16.33 5.36
CA ASP A 265 17.48 -15.08 5.52
C ASP A 265 16.53 -13.90 5.79
N SER A 266 15.31 -13.95 5.23
CA SER A 266 14.29 -12.93 5.49
C SER A 266 13.80 -12.92 6.93
N PHE A 267 13.81 -14.08 7.59
CA PHE A 267 13.38 -14.24 8.99
C PHE A 267 14.54 -14.25 9.99
N ALA A 268 15.78 -14.10 9.51
CA ALA A 268 16.96 -14.07 10.37
C ALA A 268 16.90 -12.91 11.38
N PRO A 269 17.34 -13.09 12.64
CA PRO A 269 17.29 -12.06 13.67
C PRO A 269 18.05 -10.77 13.28
N GLU A 270 19.15 -10.92 12.57
CA GLU A 270 20.01 -9.83 12.08
C GLU A 270 19.39 -9.02 10.94
N ASN A 271 18.39 -9.54 10.26
CA ASN A 271 17.70 -8.82 9.21
C ASN A 271 16.94 -7.61 9.81
N PRO A 272 17.21 -6.37 9.40
CA PRO A 272 16.54 -5.18 9.97
C PRO A 272 15.10 -5.02 9.45
N GLY A 273 14.69 -5.73 8.41
CA GLY A 273 13.39 -5.59 7.78
C GLY A 273 12.23 -6.11 8.64
N LEU A 274 11.13 -5.36 8.67
CA LEU A 274 9.88 -5.76 9.31
C LEU A 274 8.95 -6.50 8.33
N PHE A 275 9.10 -6.23 7.07
CA PHE A 275 8.29 -6.79 5.99
C PHE A 275 9.15 -7.22 4.80
N CYS A 276 8.61 -8.10 3.98
CA CYS A 276 9.07 -8.33 2.61
C CYS A 276 7.88 -8.38 1.65
N VAL A 277 8.17 -8.35 0.36
CA VAL A 277 7.17 -8.46 -0.72
C VAL A 277 7.53 -9.63 -1.62
N VAL A 278 6.61 -10.57 -1.80
CA VAL A 278 6.71 -11.65 -2.79
C VAL A 278 5.86 -11.25 -4.00
N GLY A 279 6.42 -10.39 -4.85
CA GLY A 279 5.68 -9.66 -5.86
C GLY A 279 4.95 -10.53 -6.88
N SER A 280 3.84 -10.01 -7.40
CA SER A 280 2.98 -10.69 -8.39
C SER A 280 3.68 -10.99 -9.73
N LYS A 281 4.79 -10.30 -10.02
CA LYS A 281 5.61 -10.58 -11.22
C LYS A 281 6.21 -11.98 -11.23
N THR A 282 6.35 -12.63 -10.09
CA THR A 282 6.82 -14.02 -10.00
C THR A 282 5.83 -15.01 -10.59
N ARG A 283 4.53 -14.65 -10.69
CA ARG A 283 3.43 -15.50 -11.17
C ARG A 283 3.30 -16.82 -10.42
N LEU A 284 3.82 -16.91 -9.21
CA LEU A 284 3.77 -18.13 -8.43
C LEU A 284 2.37 -18.35 -7.85
N PRO A 285 1.87 -19.59 -7.88
CA PRO A 285 0.64 -19.94 -7.19
C PRO A 285 0.74 -19.60 -5.69
N PRO A 286 -0.30 -19.01 -5.08
CA PRO A 286 -0.30 -18.70 -3.65
C PRO A 286 0.03 -19.91 -2.77
N LYS A 287 -0.43 -21.10 -3.11
CA LYS A 287 -0.12 -22.35 -2.42
C LYS A 287 1.40 -22.59 -2.31
N GLN A 288 2.12 -22.47 -3.42
CA GLN A 288 3.57 -22.66 -3.46
C GLN A 288 4.32 -21.64 -2.62
N VAL A 289 3.86 -20.38 -2.62
CA VAL A 289 4.43 -19.33 -1.78
C VAL A 289 4.16 -19.62 -0.31
N PHE A 290 2.92 -20.01 0.03
CA PHE A 290 2.54 -20.35 1.40
C PHE A 290 3.36 -21.55 1.93
N GLU A 291 3.51 -22.63 1.19
CA GLU A 291 4.27 -23.82 1.60
C GLU A 291 5.72 -23.48 1.99
N ARG A 292 6.35 -22.52 1.28
CA ARG A 292 7.71 -22.09 1.64
C ARG A 292 7.75 -21.17 2.86
N LEU A 293 6.72 -20.37 3.08
CA LEU A 293 6.64 -19.42 4.19
C LEU A 293 6.09 -20.05 5.47
N ALA A 294 5.24 -21.07 5.37
CA ALA A 294 4.51 -21.65 6.49
C ALA A 294 5.42 -22.03 7.69
N PRO A 295 6.62 -22.59 7.52
CA PRO A 295 7.51 -22.90 8.65
C PRO A 295 7.92 -21.67 9.48
N PHE A 296 7.84 -20.46 8.91
CA PHE A 296 8.28 -19.22 9.52
C PHE A 296 7.12 -18.38 10.03
N ILE A 297 5.97 -18.42 9.34
CA ILE A 297 4.82 -17.55 9.66
C ILE A 297 3.72 -18.26 10.46
N GLN A 298 3.89 -19.52 10.83
CA GLN A 298 2.99 -20.28 11.70
C GLN A 298 3.71 -20.62 13.00
N GLN A 299 3.16 -20.22 14.15
CA GLN A 299 3.67 -20.64 15.47
C GLN A 299 3.39 -22.13 15.71
N GLN A 300 2.24 -22.60 15.26
CA GLN A 300 1.85 -24.00 15.23
C GLN A 300 1.24 -24.33 13.88
N PRO A 301 1.54 -25.49 13.29
CA PRO A 301 0.94 -25.90 12.03
C PRO A 301 -0.59 -25.94 12.13
N ASP A 302 -1.27 -25.19 11.30
CA ASP A 302 -2.73 -25.21 11.16
C ASP A 302 -3.11 -25.83 9.80
N PRO A 303 -3.52 -27.12 9.75
CA PRO A 303 -3.91 -27.77 8.51
C PRO A 303 -5.05 -27.06 7.78
N SER A 304 -5.92 -26.35 8.51
CA SER A 304 -7.03 -25.60 7.90
C SER A 304 -6.57 -24.42 7.05
N LEU A 305 -5.38 -23.87 7.32
CA LEU A 305 -4.78 -22.82 6.49
C LEU A 305 -4.33 -23.37 5.13
N ALA A 306 -3.79 -24.60 5.09
CA ALA A 306 -3.38 -25.21 3.83
C ALA A 306 -4.59 -25.42 2.89
N LEU A 307 -5.77 -25.72 3.44
CA LEU A 307 -7.00 -25.90 2.66
C LEU A 307 -7.46 -24.63 1.96
N LEU A 308 -7.09 -23.44 2.47
CA LEU A 308 -7.43 -22.16 1.82
C LEU A 308 -6.79 -22.02 0.43
N PHE A 309 -5.72 -22.73 0.17
CA PHE A 309 -4.97 -22.65 -1.09
C PHE A 309 -5.31 -23.77 -2.08
N GLU A 310 -6.20 -24.70 -1.69
CA GLU A 310 -6.68 -25.73 -2.62
C GLU A 310 -7.61 -25.11 -3.68
N PRO A 311 -7.60 -25.65 -4.91
CA PRO A 311 -8.56 -25.23 -5.92
C PRO A 311 -9.98 -25.50 -5.44
N VAL A 312 -10.88 -24.55 -5.65
CA VAL A 312 -12.31 -24.80 -5.46
C VAL A 312 -12.71 -25.85 -6.47
N GLN A 313 -13.19 -27.02 -5.98
CA GLN A 313 -13.67 -28.13 -6.81
C GLN A 313 -14.92 -27.74 -7.58
#